data_03be8ddc91986993dcf955fa302bd884
#
_entry.id   03be8ddc91986993dcf955fa302bd884
#
_cell.length_a   1.000
_cell.length_b   1.000
_cell.length_c   1.000
_cell.angle_alpha   90.00
_cell.angle_beta   90.00
_cell.angle_gamma   90.00
#
_symmetry.space_group_name_H-M   'P 1'
#
loop_
_entity.id
_entity.type
_entity.pdbx_description
1 polymer ?
#
loop_
_entity_poly.entity_id
_entity_poly.type
_entity_poly.pdbx_seq_one_letter_code
_entity_poly.pdbx_strand_id
1 'polypeptide(L)'
;MEKVLFILLFLQSIFLNGQDNDPWTVYMSPAAVHELFAKYTGAFQLEIEMSGMNEPIKIGSMHQMILGGRFLELKQKGSMMGMDYEALSTIGFNTIDQTVSMTAITNMGTGTLALQGLWDEETKTANLRGKLTNPVSKKSMNVRQTIQFADANTILIDNYDQEENHPERKTIQYKFVRK
;
A
#
# COMPACT_ATOMS: atom_id res chain seq x y z
N MET A 1 60.36 49.66 13.55
CA MET A 1 60.07 48.45 12.76
C MET A 1 58.79 47.85 13.33
N GLU A 2 57.66 48.27 12.77
CA GLU A 2 56.31 47.83 13.22
C GLU A 2 55.93 46.57 12.41
N LYS A 3 55.59 45.48 13.12
CA LYS A 3 55.10 44.27 12.53
C LYS A 3 53.58 44.38 12.41
N VAL A 4 53.10 44.55 11.19
CA VAL A 4 51.66 44.47 10.87
C VAL A 4 51.26 43.00 10.82
N LEU A 5 50.45 42.59 11.78
CA LEU A 5 49.88 41.25 11.85
C LEU A 5 48.60 41.23 11.00
N PHE A 6 48.67 40.58 9.83
CA PHE A 6 47.51 40.36 8.96
C PHE A 6 46.69 39.19 9.52
N ILE A 7 45.57 39.51 10.18
CA ILE A 7 44.56 38.53 10.58
C ILE A 7 43.69 38.25 9.35
N LEU A 8 43.93 37.13 8.71
CA LEU A 8 43.06 36.58 7.66
C LEU A 8 41.81 35.99 8.34
N LEU A 9 40.73 36.75 8.38
CA LEU A 9 39.40 36.24 8.73
C LEU A 9 38.93 35.37 7.57
N PHE A 10 39.05 34.04 7.73
CA PHE A 10 38.33 33.07 6.88
C PHE A 10 36.84 33.14 7.23
N LEU A 11 36.09 33.95 6.52
CA LEU A 11 34.64 33.83 6.47
C LEU A 11 34.33 32.50 5.75
N GLN A 12 34.15 31.43 6.50
CA GLN A 12 33.47 30.26 6.01
C GLN A 12 32.00 30.63 5.85
N SER A 13 31.64 31.01 4.63
CA SER A 13 30.27 31.05 4.20
C SER A 13 29.71 29.64 4.28
N ILE A 14 29.02 29.31 5.37
CA ILE A 14 28.17 28.14 5.46
C ILE A 14 27.03 28.43 4.47
N PHE A 15 27.18 27.98 3.24
CA PHE A 15 26.04 27.80 2.36
C PHE A 15 25.17 26.72 2.99
N LEU A 16 24.25 27.12 3.87
CA LEU A 16 23.04 26.38 4.12
C LEU A 16 22.30 26.32 2.78
N ASN A 17 22.64 25.33 1.98
CA ASN A 17 21.74 24.87 0.93
C ASN A 17 20.51 24.33 1.67
N GLY A 18 19.57 25.21 1.98
CA GLY A 18 18.18 24.83 2.09
C GLY A 18 17.83 24.25 0.72
N GLN A 19 17.86 22.92 0.58
CA GLN A 19 17.21 22.26 -0.51
C GLN A 19 15.71 22.53 -0.30
N ASP A 20 15.22 23.65 -0.84
CA ASP A 20 13.84 23.75 -1.24
C ASP A 20 13.66 22.65 -2.29
N ASN A 21 13.26 21.46 -1.82
CA ASN A 21 12.97 20.37 -2.71
C ASN A 21 11.83 20.85 -3.60
N ASP A 22 12.14 21.11 -4.88
CA ASP A 22 11.15 21.42 -5.88
C ASP A 22 9.97 20.43 -5.72
N PRO A 23 8.72 20.91 -5.62
CA PRO A 23 7.55 20.06 -5.39
C PRO A 23 7.44 18.89 -6.38
N TRP A 24 7.87 19.08 -7.63
CA TRP A 24 7.93 18.01 -8.61
C TRP A 24 8.96 16.94 -8.26
N THR A 25 10.12 17.35 -7.75
CA THR A 25 11.15 16.42 -7.30
C THR A 25 10.63 15.58 -6.12
N VAL A 26 9.94 16.19 -5.15
CA VAL A 26 9.29 15.47 -4.04
C VAL A 26 8.24 14.49 -4.56
N TYR A 27 7.36 14.95 -5.45
CA TYR A 27 6.30 14.13 -6.03
C TYR A 27 6.84 12.93 -6.83
N MET A 28 7.91 13.13 -7.59
CA MET A 28 8.49 12.09 -8.44
C MET A 28 9.43 11.13 -7.70
N SER A 29 9.81 11.44 -6.46
CA SER A 29 10.80 10.65 -5.72
C SER A 29 10.14 9.67 -4.77
N PRO A 30 10.57 8.39 -4.74
CA PRO A 30 10.22 7.47 -3.67
C PRO A 30 10.63 8.04 -2.30
N ALA A 31 9.82 7.76 -1.27
CA ALA A 31 10.05 8.16 0.11
C ALA A 31 10.15 6.93 1.03
N ALA A 32 10.34 7.13 2.34
CA ALA A 32 10.51 6.05 3.32
C ALA A 32 9.40 4.98 3.28
N VAL A 33 8.15 5.37 2.95
CA VAL A 33 7.04 4.42 2.78
C VAL A 33 7.27 3.49 1.59
N HIS A 34 7.86 3.97 0.51
CA HIS A 34 8.21 3.12 -0.64
C HIS A 34 9.36 2.16 -0.30
N GLU A 35 10.32 2.59 0.54
CA GLU A 35 11.38 1.71 1.06
C GLU A 35 10.79 0.63 1.98
N LEU A 36 9.75 0.97 2.77
CA LEU A 36 9.00 -0.01 3.53
C LEU A 36 8.34 -1.02 2.59
N PHE A 37 7.63 -0.57 1.56
CA PHE A 37 6.98 -1.46 0.57
C PHE A 37 8.00 -2.39 -0.10
N ALA A 38 9.19 -1.89 -0.43
CA ALA A 38 10.25 -2.69 -1.04
C ALA A 38 10.72 -3.88 -0.17
N LYS A 39 10.56 -3.79 1.15
CA LYS A 39 10.85 -4.91 2.06
C LYS A 39 9.88 -6.08 1.90
N TYR A 40 8.72 -5.85 1.29
CA TYR A 40 7.69 -6.88 1.09
C TYR A 40 7.68 -7.42 -0.34
N THR A 41 8.81 -7.39 -1.04
CA THR A 41 8.98 -8.05 -2.33
C THR A 41 9.36 -9.52 -2.17
N GLY A 42 9.08 -10.35 -3.19
CA GLY A 42 9.39 -11.78 -3.22
C GLY A 42 8.15 -12.67 -3.15
N ALA A 43 8.35 -13.93 -2.81
CA ALA A 43 7.30 -14.94 -2.74
C ALA A 43 6.60 -14.93 -1.38
N PHE A 44 5.27 -14.92 -1.43
CA PHE A 44 4.39 -14.98 -0.27
C PHE A 44 3.36 -16.09 -0.43
N GLN A 45 2.81 -16.55 0.67
CA GLN A 45 1.56 -17.28 0.73
C GLN A 45 0.46 -16.33 1.17
N LEU A 46 -0.59 -16.23 0.38
CA LEU A 46 -1.83 -15.56 0.74
C LEU A 46 -2.76 -16.57 1.42
N GLU A 47 -3.22 -16.25 2.60
CA GLU A 47 -4.29 -16.92 3.32
C GLU A 47 -5.52 -16.01 3.28
N ILE A 48 -6.65 -16.52 2.76
CA ILE A 48 -7.91 -15.77 2.64
C ILE A 48 -8.90 -16.38 3.62
N GLU A 49 -9.28 -15.61 4.63
CA GLU A 49 -10.32 -15.97 5.59
C GLU A 49 -11.60 -15.22 5.23
N MET A 50 -12.68 -15.93 4.98
CA MET A 50 -14.00 -15.36 4.71
C MET A 50 -14.99 -15.74 5.81
N SER A 51 -15.88 -14.83 6.15
CA SER A 51 -16.94 -15.10 7.13
C SER A 51 -17.76 -16.32 6.72
N GLY A 52 -17.86 -17.32 7.63
CA GLY A 52 -18.57 -18.57 7.38
C GLY A 52 -17.74 -19.71 6.81
N MET A 53 -16.44 -19.52 6.59
CA MET A 53 -15.52 -20.61 6.21
C MET A 53 -14.78 -21.15 7.45
N ASN A 54 -14.56 -22.46 7.48
CA ASN A 54 -13.86 -23.12 8.59
C ASN A 54 -12.34 -23.07 8.46
N GLU A 55 -11.83 -22.99 7.22
CA GLU A 55 -10.39 -22.98 6.93
C GLU A 55 -10.06 -21.89 5.90
N PRO A 56 -8.88 -21.25 5.99
CA PRO A 56 -8.45 -20.26 5.02
C PRO A 56 -8.11 -20.93 3.67
N ILE A 57 -8.43 -20.21 2.60
CA ILE A 57 -7.97 -20.57 1.26
C ILE A 57 -6.50 -20.13 1.13
N LYS A 58 -5.63 -21.00 0.63
CA LYS A 58 -4.19 -20.72 0.48
C LYS A 58 -3.82 -20.58 -0.99
N ILE A 59 -3.25 -19.42 -1.35
CA ILE A 59 -2.91 -19.04 -2.73
C ILE A 59 -1.46 -18.55 -2.78
N GLY A 60 -0.74 -18.83 -3.87
CA GLY A 60 0.57 -18.25 -4.11
C GLY A 60 0.47 -16.76 -4.44
N SER A 61 1.38 -15.95 -3.91
CA SER A 61 1.51 -14.53 -4.24
C SER A 61 2.96 -14.18 -4.53
N MET A 62 3.19 -13.37 -5.57
CA MET A 62 4.49 -12.79 -5.91
C MET A 62 4.37 -11.28 -5.82
N HIS A 63 5.27 -10.67 -5.07
CA HIS A 63 5.28 -9.23 -4.83
C HIS A 63 6.52 -8.61 -5.46
N GLN A 64 6.37 -7.45 -6.11
CA GLN A 64 7.49 -6.70 -6.67
C GLN A 64 7.22 -5.19 -6.66
N MET A 65 8.30 -4.41 -6.53
CA MET A 65 8.22 -2.97 -6.80
C MET A 65 8.23 -2.75 -8.31
N ILE A 66 7.32 -1.90 -8.77
CA ILE A 66 7.18 -1.53 -10.19
C ILE A 66 7.35 -0.03 -10.40
N LEU A 67 7.45 0.41 -11.66
CA LEU A 67 7.53 1.83 -12.06
C LEU A 67 8.62 2.60 -11.30
N GLY A 68 9.83 2.03 -11.23
CA GLY A 68 10.97 2.65 -10.56
C GLY A 68 10.81 2.75 -9.05
N GLY A 69 10.20 1.74 -8.42
CA GLY A 69 10.07 1.65 -6.97
C GLY A 69 8.92 2.49 -6.37
N ARG A 70 7.94 2.90 -7.17
CA ARG A 70 6.83 3.77 -6.73
C ARG A 70 5.58 3.01 -6.30
N PHE A 71 5.43 1.77 -6.74
CA PHE A 71 4.26 0.95 -6.42
C PHE A 71 4.68 -0.45 -6.03
N LEU A 72 4.00 -1.03 -5.05
CA LEU A 72 4.09 -2.45 -4.72
C LEU A 72 3.00 -3.18 -5.49
N GLU A 73 3.40 -4.07 -6.38
CA GLU A 73 2.50 -4.96 -7.12
C GLU A 73 2.43 -6.32 -6.43
N LEU A 74 1.21 -6.83 -6.27
CA LEU A 74 0.90 -8.14 -5.70
C LEU A 74 0.19 -8.97 -6.77
N LYS A 75 0.83 -10.03 -7.26
CA LYS A 75 0.24 -11.00 -8.19
C LYS A 75 -0.11 -12.27 -7.47
N GLN A 76 -1.38 -12.64 -7.47
CA GLN A 76 -1.87 -13.87 -6.87
C GLN A 76 -2.25 -14.87 -7.96
N LYS A 77 -1.87 -16.14 -7.74
CA LYS A 77 -2.27 -17.24 -8.64
C LYS A 77 -2.43 -18.53 -7.85
N GLY A 78 -3.56 -19.23 -8.11
CA GLY A 78 -3.87 -20.48 -7.44
C GLY A 78 -5.26 -20.99 -7.78
N SER A 79 -5.90 -21.65 -6.82
CA SER A 79 -7.28 -22.12 -6.93
C SER A 79 -8.12 -21.58 -5.78
N MET A 80 -9.34 -21.13 -6.08
CA MET A 80 -10.32 -20.68 -5.11
C MET A 80 -11.64 -21.41 -5.37
N MET A 81 -12.12 -22.17 -4.40
CA MET A 81 -13.37 -22.94 -4.50
C MET A 81 -13.42 -23.85 -5.74
N GLY A 82 -12.28 -24.45 -6.12
CA GLY A 82 -12.17 -25.34 -7.29
C GLY A 82 -12.06 -24.65 -8.65
N MET A 83 -12.01 -23.32 -8.67
CA MET A 83 -11.81 -22.51 -9.88
C MET A 83 -10.40 -21.92 -9.91
N ASP A 84 -9.84 -21.74 -11.10
CA ASP A 84 -8.60 -20.98 -11.25
C ASP A 84 -8.80 -19.56 -10.75
N TYR A 85 -7.87 -19.11 -9.92
CA TYR A 85 -7.86 -17.76 -9.36
C TYR A 85 -6.62 -17.02 -9.78
N GLU A 86 -6.82 -15.85 -10.35
CA GLU A 86 -5.76 -14.88 -10.65
C GLU A 86 -6.22 -13.50 -10.20
N ALA A 87 -5.33 -12.78 -9.51
CA ALA A 87 -5.58 -11.41 -9.13
C ALA A 87 -4.29 -10.57 -9.22
N LEU A 88 -4.48 -9.30 -9.48
CA LEU A 88 -3.44 -8.28 -9.51
C LEU A 88 -3.88 -7.12 -8.66
N SER A 89 -3.04 -6.73 -7.70
CA SER A 89 -3.23 -5.53 -6.89
C SER A 89 -2.01 -4.64 -6.98
N THR A 90 -2.23 -3.32 -6.90
CA THR A 90 -1.15 -2.33 -6.76
C THR A 90 -1.40 -1.47 -5.54
N ILE A 91 -0.35 -1.19 -4.77
CA ILE A 91 -0.37 -0.28 -3.63
C ILE A 91 0.63 0.84 -3.90
N GLY A 92 0.17 2.08 -3.85
CA GLY A 92 0.99 3.28 -4.04
C GLY A 92 0.85 4.25 -2.88
N PHE A 93 1.85 5.11 -2.70
CA PHE A 93 1.85 6.19 -1.72
C PHE A 93 2.15 7.51 -2.42
N ASN A 94 1.32 8.52 -2.19
CA ASN A 94 1.53 9.86 -2.69
C ASN A 94 2.31 10.69 -1.66
N THR A 95 3.50 11.13 -2.02
CA THR A 95 4.40 11.88 -1.16
C THR A 95 3.92 13.30 -0.83
N ILE A 96 2.96 13.83 -1.59
CA ILE A 96 2.46 15.20 -1.40
C ILE A 96 1.33 15.24 -0.37
N ASP A 97 0.32 14.38 -0.54
CA ASP A 97 -0.88 14.38 0.31
C ASP A 97 -0.91 13.24 1.33
N GLN A 98 0.16 12.44 1.39
CA GLN A 98 0.34 11.32 2.33
C GLN A 98 -0.75 10.25 2.21
N THR A 99 -1.38 10.13 1.04
CA THR A 99 -2.41 9.12 0.80
C THR A 99 -1.82 7.84 0.24
N VAL A 100 -2.38 6.71 0.67
CA VAL A 100 -2.18 5.40 0.07
C VAL A 100 -3.34 5.12 -0.87
N SER A 101 -3.02 4.63 -2.06
CA SER A 101 -4.00 4.11 -3.01
C SER A 101 -3.79 2.61 -3.20
N MET A 102 -4.89 1.89 -3.40
CA MET A 102 -4.87 0.49 -3.79
C MET A 102 -5.85 0.27 -4.94
N THR A 103 -5.40 -0.45 -5.97
CA THR A 103 -6.29 -1.01 -6.99
C THR A 103 -6.18 -2.52 -6.99
N ALA A 104 -7.29 -3.20 -7.24
CA ALA A 104 -7.32 -4.65 -7.37
C ALA A 104 -8.28 -5.09 -8.48
N ILE A 105 -7.82 -6.04 -9.29
CA ILE A 105 -8.59 -6.74 -10.31
C ILE A 105 -8.39 -8.23 -10.15
N THR A 106 -9.39 -9.01 -10.55
CA THR A 106 -9.37 -10.48 -10.46
C THR A 106 -10.17 -11.10 -11.58
N ASN A 107 -9.83 -12.32 -11.93
CA ASN A 107 -10.62 -13.11 -12.89
C ASN A 107 -11.97 -13.59 -12.34
N MET A 108 -12.27 -13.36 -11.05
CA MET A 108 -13.57 -13.67 -10.44
C MET A 108 -14.64 -12.61 -10.73
N GLY A 109 -14.28 -11.52 -11.39
CA GLY A 109 -15.17 -10.45 -11.78
C GLY A 109 -14.59 -9.54 -12.85
N THR A 110 -15.40 -8.64 -13.38
CA THR A 110 -14.99 -7.68 -14.43
C THR A 110 -14.79 -6.25 -13.91
N GLY A 111 -15.06 -6.03 -12.62
CA GLY A 111 -14.92 -4.73 -11.97
C GLY A 111 -13.49 -4.50 -11.44
N THR A 112 -13.20 -3.23 -11.19
CA THR A 112 -11.97 -2.81 -10.51
C THR A 112 -12.33 -2.29 -9.13
N LEU A 113 -11.68 -2.79 -8.10
CA LEU A 113 -11.70 -2.16 -6.78
C LEU A 113 -10.63 -1.07 -6.75
N ALA A 114 -11.04 0.18 -6.50
CA ALA A 114 -10.14 1.30 -6.30
C ALA A 114 -10.41 1.94 -4.95
N LEU A 115 -9.40 1.98 -4.11
CA LEU A 115 -9.48 2.50 -2.74
C LEU A 115 -8.39 3.54 -2.51
N GLN A 116 -8.69 4.52 -1.65
CA GLN A 116 -7.72 5.53 -1.21
C GLN A 116 -7.98 5.91 0.25
N GLY A 117 -6.90 6.31 0.95
CA GLY A 117 -6.99 6.76 2.33
C GLY A 117 -5.65 7.16 2.90
N LEU A 118 -5.64 7.50 4.18
CA LEU A 118 -4.45 8.02 4.84
C LEU A 118 -3.53 6.90 5.34
N TRP A 119 -2.25 7.20 5.32
CA TRP A 119 -1.19 6.40 5.94
C TRP A 119 -1.01 6.81 7.39
N ASP A 120 -0.84 5.84 8.26
CA ASP A 120 -0.42 5.99 9.65
C ASP A 120 0.99 5.42 9.80
N GLU A 121 1.94 6.31 10.02
CA GLU A 121 3.36 5.97 10.12
C GLU A 121 3.69 5.20 11.41
N GLU A 122 2.97 5.44 12.50
CA GLU A 122 3.22 4.79 13.78
C GLU A 122 2.82 3.32 13.75
N THR A 123 1.65 3.04 13.23
CA THR A 123 1.10 1.67 13.15
C THR A 123 1.44 0.95 11.85
N LYS A 124 2.08 1.62 10.89
CA LYS A 124 2.35 1.11 9.53
C LYS A 124 1.07 0.60 8.87
N THR A 125 0.01 1.35 9.00
CA THR A 125 -1.33 0.98 8.53
C THR A 125 -1.90 2.04 7.60
N ALA A 126 -2.57 1.62 6.52
CA ALA A 126 -3.42 2.47 5.70
C ALA A 126 -4.88 2.11 5.90
N ASN A 127 -5.75 3.13 6.04
CA ASN A 127 -7.19 2.94 6.14
C ASN A 127 -7.85 3.50 4.88
N LEU A 128 -8.22 2.60 3.97
CA LEU A 128 -8.63 2.92 2.61
C LEU A 128 -10.15 2.78 2.47
N ARG A 129 -10.75 3.63 1.63
CA ARG A 129 -12.18 3.61 1.32
C ARG A 129 -12.42 3.72 -0.17
N GLY A 130 -13.50 3.12 -0.61
CA GLY A 130 -13.98 3.19 -1.99
C GLY A 130 -15.37 2.58 -2.11
N LYS A 131 -15.75 2.30 -3.35
CA LYS A 131 -17.07 1.72 -3.66
C LYS A 131 -16.95 0.62 -4.68
N LEU A 132 -17.82 -0.37 -4.56
CA LEU A 132 -18.08 -1.39 -5.57
C LEU A 132 -19.56 -1.43 -5.91
N THR A 133 -19.88 -1.99 -7.07
CA THR A 133 -21.26 -2.39 -7.37
C THR A 133 -21.45 -3.84 -6.93
N ASN A 134 -22.41 -4.09 -6.04
CA ASN A 134 -22.80 -5.45 -5.67
C ASN A 134 -23.45 -6.13 -6.88
N PRO A 135 -22.91 -7.27 -7.38
CA PRO A 135 -23.40 -7.90 -8.59
C PRO A 135 -24.83 -8.47 -8.46
N VAL A 136 -25.28 -8.77 -7.25
CA VAL A 136 -26.62 -9.33 -6.97
C VAL A 136 -27.64 -8.21 -6.90
N SER A 137 -27.44 -7.22 -6.03
CA SER A 137 -28.39 -6.11 -5.83
C SER A 137 -28.26 -5.02 -6.90
N LYS A 138 -27.18 -4.98 -7.67
CA LYS A 138 -26.80 -3.94 -8.64
C LYS A 138 -26.68 -2.54 -8.02
N LYS A 139 -26.61 -2.46 -6.70
CA LYS A 139 -26.44 -1.21 -5.96
C LYS A 139 -25.00 -0.95 -5.61
N SER A 140 -24.67 0.33 -5.39
CA SER A 140 -23.37 0.72 -4.86
C SER A 140 -23.22 0.25 -3.41
N MET A 141 -22.06 -0.28 -3.07
CA MET A 141 -21.65 -0.73 -1.75
C MET A 141 -20.37 -0.02 -1.35
N ASN A 142 -20.30 0.49 -0.13
CA ASN A 142 -19.05 1.04 0.40
C ASN A 142 -18.13 -0.11 0.77
N VAL A 143 -16.85 0.07 0.46
CA VAL A 143 -15.77 -0.84 0.84
C VAL A 143 -14.74 -0.06 1.64
N ARG A 144 -14.34 -0.62 2.76
CA ARG A 144 -13.19 -0.14 3.53
C ARG A 144 -12.19 -1.27 3.69
N GLN A 145 -10.91 -0.96 3.47
CA GLN A 145 -9.82 -1.88 3.79
C GLN A 145 -8.81 -1.22 4.73
N THR A 146 -8.33 -1.99 5.70
CA THR A 146 -7.10 -1.66 6.43
C THR A 146 -5.98 -2.50 5.89
N ILE A 147 -4.89 -1.87 5.47
CA ILE A 147 -3.67 -2.54 5.04
C ILE A 147 -2.62 -2.30 6.12
N GLN A 148 -2.15 -3.34 6.79
CA GLN A 148 -1.14 -3.25 7.83
C GLN A 148 0.11 -4.05 7.44
N PHE A 149 1.27 -3.41 7.47
CA PHE A 149 2.57 -4.03 7.37
C PHE A 149 3.01 -4.46 8.78
N ALA A 150 2.48 -5.62 9.21
CA ALA A 150 2.44 -6.02 10.62
C ALA A 150 3.82 -6.36 11.21
N ASP A 151 4.66 -7.05 10.43
CA ASP A 151 6.04 -7.41 10.77
C ASP A 151 6.86 -7.61 9.48
N ALA A 152 8.12 -7.96 9.58
CA ALA A 152 9.02 -8.10 8.42
C ALA A 152 8.55 -9.11 7.35
N ASN A 153 7.60 -9.98 7.69
CA ASN A 153 7.16 -11.10 6.85
C ASN A 153 5.66 -11.13 6.58
N THR A 154 4.88 -10.21 7.17
CA THR A 154 3.43 -10.30 7.19
C THR A 154 2.76 -8.99 6.77
N ILE A 155 1.87 -9.08 5.75
CA ILE A 155 0.91 -8.02 5.43
C ILE A 155 -0.48 -8.56 5.79
N LEU A 156 -1.26 -7.75 6.53
CA LEU A 156 -2.67 -8.03 6.82
C LEU A 156 -3.55 -7.02 6.09
N ILE A 157 -4.58 -7.51 5.42
CA ILE A 157 -5.61 -6.67 4.80
C ILE A 157 -6.97 -7.14 5.30
N ASP A 158 -7.63 -6.31 6.08
CA ASP A 158 -9.00 -6.54 6.52
C ASP A 158 -9.97 -5.80 5.61
N ASN A 159 -10.93 -6.52 5.04
CA ASN A 159 -11.97 -5.97 4.19
C ASN A 159 -13.28 -5.85 4.95
N TYR A 160 -13.90 -4.70 4.83
CA TYR A 160 -15.19 -4.38 5.41
C TYR A 160 -16.13 -3.89 4.32
N ASP A 161 -17.32 -4.46 4.29
CA ASP A 161 -18.37 -4.10 3.35
C ASP A 161 -19.53 -3.46 4.08
N GLN A 162 -20.14 -2.45 3.44
CA GLN A 162 -21.32 -1.76 3.94
C GLN A 162 -22.29 -1.54 2.80
N GLU A 163 -23.41 -2.25 2.83
CA GLU A 163 -24.56 -1.99 1.98
C GLU A 163 -25.38 -0.81 2.52
N GLU A 164 -26.18 -0.21 1.66
CA GLU A 164 -27.06 0.89 2.03
C GLU A 164 -27.98 0.47 3.19
N ASN A 165 -28.06 1.32 4.23
CA ASN A 165 -28.85 1.10 5.45
C ASN A 165 -28.46 -0.12 6.31
N HIS A 166 -27.27 -0.68 6.09
CA HIS A 166 -26.72 -1.76 6.91
C HIS A 166 -25.44 -1.31 7.63
N PRO A 167 -25.13 -1.87 8.80
CA PRO A 167 -23.86 -1.60 9.47
C PRO A 167 -22.69 -2.17 8.65
N GLU A 168 -21.54 -1.53 8.76
CA GLU A 168 -20.29 -2.07 8.23
C GLU A 168 -19.96 -3.39 8.92
N ARG A 169 -19.49 -4.38 8.17
CA ARG A 169 -19.06 -5.68 8.70
C ARG A 169 -17.77 -6.15 8.04
N LYS A 170 -16.90 -6.79 8.80
CA LYS A 170 -15.71 -7.47 8.27
C LYS A 170 -16.19 -8.70 7.48
N THR A 171 -15.77 -8.79 6.25
CA THR A 171 -16.18 -9.86 5.32
C THR A 171 -15.04 -10.79 4.96
N ILE A 172 -13.83 -10.24 4.78
CA ILE A 172 -12.65 -10.99 4.36
C ILE A 172 -11.44 -10.47 5.12
N GLN A 173 -10.52 -11.39 5.47
CA GLN A 173 -9.15 -11.08 5.83
C GLN A 173 -8.21 -11.73 4.81
N TYR A 174 -7.27 -10.95 4.30
CA TYR A 174 -6.15 -11.42 3.51
C TYR A 174 -4.88 -11.31 4.34
N LYS A 175 -4.21 -12.44 4.55
CA LYS A 175 -2.94 -12.50 5.27
C LYS A 175 -1.86 -13.01 4.33
N PHE A 176 -0.92 -12.16 3.99
CA PHE A 176 0.25 -12.53 3.21
C PHE A 176 1.40 -12.87 4.15
N VAL A 177 1.94 -14.07 4.05
CA VAL A 177 3.07 -14.53 4.85
C VAL A 177 4.22 -14.87 3.91
N ARG A 178 5.41 -14.33 4.16
CA ARG A 178 6.61 -14.59 3.35
C ARG A 178 6.95 -16.08 3.36
N LYS A 179 7.34 -16.62 2.19
CA LYS A 179 7.85 -17.99 2.05
C LYS A 179 9.35 -18.06 2.23
#